data_83cda91861aebde26fe363522d167154
#
_entry.id   83cda91861aebde26fe363522d167154
#
_cell.length_a   1.000
_cell.length_b   1.000
_cell.length_c   1.000
_cell.angle_alpha   90.00
_cell.angle_beta   90.00
_cell.angle_gamma   90.00
#
_symmetry.space_group_name_H-M   'P 1'
#
loop_
_entity.id
_entity.type
_entity.pdbx_description
1 polymer ?
#
loop_
_entity_poly.entity_id
_entity_poly.type
_entity_poly.pdbx_seq_one_letter_code
_entity_poly.pdbx_strand_id
1 'polypeptide(L)'
;KASKLSAESYVKEFFKIHNLKYCILRYGTLYGPRSESTNGLHSIIKDMIKNKKITYSGDKESMRDYIHVTDAARISQDILSKNFDNKTLIVSGPQNYKIIDILEMISEISGIKKIRFVKKNKIKLHSHYLRTPYSSENTIDALPVKYSSNFNVDMGQGLTTLIQELRKKY
;
A
#
# COMPACT_ATOMS: atom_id res chain seq x y z
N LYS A 1 -1.45 10.82 10.05
CA LYS A 1 -0.33 10.16 10.77
C LYS A 1 -0.60 10.14 12.27
N ALA A 2 -0.85 11.28 12.91
CA ALA A 2 -1.06 11.37 14.36
C ALA A 2 -2.15 10.42 14.88
N SER A 3 -3.33 10.40 14.26
CA SER A 3 -4.45 9.55 14.67
C SER A 3 -4.11 8.05 14.68
N LYS A 4 -3.29 7.58 13.76
CA LYS A 4 -2.86 6.18 13.72
C LYS A 4 -1.89 5.84 14.84
N LEU A 5 -0.94 6.74 15.12
CA LEU A 5 0.00 6.57 16.23
C LEU A 5 -0.72 6.60 17.59
N SER A 6 -1.70 7.50 17.76
CA SER A 6 -2.52 7.51 18.97
C SER A 6 -3.29 6.19 19.13
N ALA A 7 -3.88 5.65 18.06
CA ALA A 7 -4.57 4.36 18.12
C ALA A 7 -3.64 3.22 18.55
N GLU A 8 -2.40 3.19 18.03
CA GLU A 8 -1.39 2.20 18.46
C GLU A 8 -1.04 2.35 19.95
N SER A 9 -0.92 3.58 20.44
CA SER A 9 -0.67 3.85 21.86
C SER A 9 -1.82 3.35 22.73
N TYR A 10 -3.08 3.60 22.34
CA TYR A 10 -4.24 3.09 23.06
C TYR A 10 -4.25 1.56 23.15
N VAL A 11 -3.98 0.87 22.03
CA VAL A 11 -3.92 -0.61 22.01
C VAL A 11 -2.89 -1.12 23.01
N LYS A 12 -1.72 -0.51 23.08
CA LYS A 12 -0.66 -0.89 24.02
C LYS A 12 -1.04 -0.62 25.49
N GLU A 13 -1.71 0.50 25.77
CA GLU A 13 -2.19 0.79 27.12
C GLU A 13 -3.29 -0.19 27.55
N PHE A 14 -4.20 -0.59 26.69
CA PHE A 14 -5.18 -1.63 26.97
C PHE A 14 -4.54 -2.97 27.34
N PHE A 15 -3.46 -3.33 26.65
CA PHE A 15 -2.69 -4.53 27.05
C PHE A 15 -2.13 -4.40 28.47
N LYS A 16 -1.55 -3.25 28.83
CA LYS A 16 -0.97 -3.03 30.17
C LYS A 16 -2.02 -3.12 31.29
N ILE A 17 -3.21 -2.55 31.03
CA ILE A 17 -4.28 -2.46 32.05
C ILE A 17 -5.06 -3.76 32.14
N HIS A 18 -5.38 -4.38 30.99
CA HIS A 18 -6.32 -5.49 30.91
C HIS A 18 -5.69 -6.82 30.50
N ASN A 19 -4.37 -6.85 30.27
CA ASN A 19 -3.65 -8.02 29.75
C ASN A 19 -4.26 -8.56 28.43
N LEU A 20 -4.83 -7.65 27.61
CA LEU A 20 -5.46 -7.99 26.34
C LEU A 20 -4.41 -8.02 25.25
N LYS A 21 -4.05 -9.21 24.80
CA LYS A 21 -3.05 -9.42 23.74
C LYS A 21 -3.45 -8.75 22.42
N TYR A 22 -2.46 -8.24 21.71
CA TYR A 22 -2.67 -7.51 20.44
C TYR A 22 -1.62 -7.86 19.38
N CYS A 23 -1.91 -7.54 18.14
CA CYS A 23 -0.93 -7.40 17.07
C CYS A 23 -1.25 -6.16 16.22
N ILE A 24 -0.31 -5.25 16.10
CA ILE A 24 -0.46 -4.03 15.31
C ILE A 24 0.07 -4.29 13.90
N LEU A 25 -0.76 -4.05 12.88
CA LEU A 25 -0.43 -4.24 11.47
C LEU A 25 -0.30 -2.90 10.76
N ARG A 26 0.90 -2.58 10.29
CA ARG A 26 1.18 -1.42 9.46
C ARG A 26 1.28 -1.86 8.01
N TYR A 27 0.17 -1.75 7.28
CA TYR A 27 0.13 -2.15 5.87
C TYR A 27 0.88 -1.18 4.98
N GLY A 28 1.57 -1.74 3.98
CA GLY A 28 2.03 -1.02 2.82
C GLY A 28 0.88 -0.46 1.98
N THR A 29 1.16 -0.03 0.78
CA THR A 29 0.14 0.48 -0.13
C THR A 29 -0.70 -0.67 -0.67
N LEU A 30 -1.92 -0.81 -0.16
CA LEU A 30 -2.87 -1.84 -0.61
C LEU A 30 -3.30 -1.58 -2.05
N TYR A 31 -3.39 -2.64 -2.86
CA TYR A 31 -3.96 -2.59 -4.20
C TYR A 31 -4.65 -3.91 -4.55
N GLY A 32 -5.50 -3.90 -5.57
CA GLY A 32 -6.18 -5.09 -6.06
C GLY A 32 -7.68 -4.89 -6.28
N PRO A 33 -8.42 -5.97 -6.51
CA PRO A 33 -9.86 -5.95 -6.78
C PRO A 33 -10.67 -5.24 -5.69
N ARG A 34 -11.81 -4.69 -6.08
CA ARG A 34 -12.74 -3.94 -5.21
C ARG A 34 -12.16 -2.67 -4.59
N SER A 35 -11.03 -2.18 -5.12
CA SER A 35 -10.51 -0.86 -4.69
C SER A 35 -11.42 0.28 -5.14
N GLU A 36 -11.34 1.41 -4.44
CA GLU A 36 -12.10 2.62 -4.74
C GLU A 36 -11.23 3.73 -5.33
N SER A 37 -11.85 4.79 -5.83
CA SER A 37 -11.16 5.92 -6.45
C SER A 37 -10.24 6.71 -5.50
N THR A 38 -10.33 6.49 -4.21
CA THR A 38 -9.39 7.02 -3.20
C THR A 38 -8.04 6.30 -3.24
N ASN A 39 -7.98 5.09 -3.83
CA ASN A 39 -6.76 4.34 -4.03
C ASN A 39 -5.98 4.90 -5.22
N GLY A 40 -4.68 5.13 -5.04
CA GLY A 40 -3.84 5.76 -6.06
C GLY A 40 -3.76 4.96 -7.36
N LEU A 41 -3.54 3.64 -7.31
CA LEU A 41 -3.47 2.80 -8.51
C LEU A 41 -4.83 2.72 -9.22
N HIS A 42 -5.92 2.55 -8.46
CA HIS A 42 -7.27 2.59 -9.02
C HIS A 42 -7.51 3.90 -9.79
N SER A 43 -7.18 5.04 -9.19
CA SER A 43 -7.37 6.35 -9.82
C SER A 43 -6.57 6.49 -11.13
N ILE A 44 -5.30 6.10 -11.12
CA ILE A 44 -4.44 6.13 -12.31
C ILE A 44 -5.01 5.25 -13.43
N ILE A 45 -5.40 4.00 -13.10
CA ILE A 45 -5.93 3.04 -14.08
C ILE A 45 -7.29 3.50 -14.62
N LYS A 46 -8.17 4.01 -13.75
CA LYS A 46 -9.46 4.60 -14.16
C LYS A 46 -9.27 5.75 -15.15
N ASP A 47 -8.36 6.68 -14.83
CA ASP A 47 -8.05 7.80 -15.72
C ASP A 47 -7.44 7.33 -17.04
N MET A 48 -6.59 6.32 -17.00
CA MET A 48 -6.00 5.69 -18.17
C MET A 48 -7.08 5.09 -19.09
N ILE A 49 -8.04 4.36 -18.54
CA ILE A 49 -9.13 3.75 -19.30
C ILE A 49 -9.95 4.82 -20.01
N LYS A 50 -10.33 5.91 -19.29
CA LYS A 50 -11.16 6.99 -19.82
C LYS A 50 -10.44 7.86 -20.84
N ASN A 51 -9.19 8.22 -20.56
CA ASN A 51 -8.46 9.23 -21.31
C ASN A 51 -7.43 8.66 -22.29
N LYS A 52 -7.27 7.33 -22.36
CA LYS A 52 -6.30 6.62 -23.23
C LYS A 52 -4.86 7.15 -23.06
N LYS A 53 -4.53 7.58 -21.85
CA LYS A 53 -3.20 8.02 -21.45
C LYS A 53 -3.00 7.77 -19.96
N ILE A 54 -1.78 7.47 -19.56
CA ILE A 54 -1.40 7.32 -18.15
C ILE A 54 -0.94 8.70 -17.66
N THR A 55 -1.59 9.23 -16.62
CA THR A 55 -1.21 10.52 -16.02
C THR A 55 -0.84 10.33 -14.57
N TYR A 56 0.32 10.83 -14.18
CA TYR A 56 0.77 10.80 -12.80
C TYR A 56 1.18 12.19 -12.31
N SER A 57 0.72 12.52 -11.10
CA SER A 57 1.07 13.79 -10.44
C SER A 57 1.91 13.49 -9.20
N GLY A 58 3.22 13.63 -9.32
CA GLY A 58 4.19 13.37 -8.26
C GLY A 58 5.59 13.09 -8.79
N ASP A 59 6.49 12.70 -7.89
CA ASP A 59 7.84 12.34 -8.27
C ASP A 59 7.89 10.88 -8.76
N LYS A 60 8.40 10.67 -9.96
CA LYS A 60 8.54 9.37 -10.62
C LYS A 60 9.50 8.42 -9.88
N GLU A 61 10.48 8.97 -9.18
CA GLU A 61 11.48 8.22 -8.41
C GLU A 61 10.96 7.83 -7.01
N SER A 62 9.76 8.29 -6.62
CA SER A 62 9.17 7.89 -5.36
C SER A 62 9.01 6.39 -5.27
N MET A 63 9.43 5.81 -4.16
CA MET A 63 9.32 4.37 -3.90
C MET A 63 8.10 4.05 -3.05
N ARG A 64 7.45 2.93 -3.35
CA ARG A 64 6.29 2.43 -2.59
C ARG A 64 6.42 0.92 -2.36
N ASP A 65 6.01 0.52 -1.17
CA ASP A 65 5.83 -0.88 -0.82
C ASP A 65 4.37 -1.24 -1.05
N TYR A 66 4.11 -1.95 -2.12
CA TYR A 66 2.76 -2.42 -2.44
C TYR A 66 2.50 -3.78 -1.80
N ILE A 67 1.23 -4.04 -1.50
CA ILE A 67 0.75 -5.36 -1.11
C ILE A 67 -0.61 -5.62 -1.74
N HIS A 68 -0.76 -6.78 -2.36
CA HIS A 68 -2.05 -7.19 -2.91
C HIS A 68 -3.07 -7.45 -1.80
N VAL A 69 -4.31 -7.07 -2.01
CA VAL A 69 -5.37 -7.19 -1.00
C VAL A 69 -5.58 -8.63 -0.52
N THR A 70 -5.40 -9.61 -1.39
CA THR A 70 -5.50 -11.03 -1.03
C THR A 70 -4.38 -11.45 -0.08
N ASP A 71 -3.15 -10.98 -0.32
CA ASP A 71 -2.01 -11.29 0.55
C ASP A 71 -2.16 -10.61 1.90
N ALA A 72 -2.63 -9.36 1.90
CA ALA A 72 -2.94 -8.66 3.14
C ALA A 72 -4.00 -9.40 3.97
N ALA A 73 -5.04 -9.94 3.33
CA ALA A 73 -6.07 -10.72 4.00
C ALA A 73 -5.53 -12.04 4.58
N ARG A 74 -4.69 -12.77 3.83
CA ARG A 74 -4.03 -14.00 4.32
C ARG A 74 -3.15 -13.71 5.53
N ILE A 75 -2.28 -12.72 5.42
CA ILE A 75 -1.40 -12.32 6.53
C ILE A 75 -2.23 -11.91 7.75
N SER A 76 -3.35 -11.20 7.57
CA SER A 76 -4.24 -10.83 8.67
C SER A 76 -4.83 -12.05 9.37
N GLN A 77 -5.07 -13.14 8.66
CA GLN A 77 -5.52 -14.42 9.23
C GLN A 77 -4.39 -15.13 9.96
N ASP A 78 -3.20 -15.23 9.37
CA ASP A 78 -2.04 -15.90 9.94
C ASP A 78 -1.63 -15.30 11.29
N ILE A 79 -1.78 -13.98 11.42
CA ILE A 79 -1.40 -13.21 12.62
C ILE A 79 -2.29 -13.48 13.83
N LEU A 80 -3.45 -14.11 13.66
CA LEU A 80 -4.30 -14.52 14.79
C LEU A 80 -3.68 -15.64 15.62
N SER A 81 -2.56 -16.21 15.18
CA SER A 81 -1.81 -17.20 15.96
C SER A 81 -1.04 -16.54 17.11
N LYS A 82 -0.85 -17.28 18.22
CA LYS A 82 -0.14 -16.81 19.43
C LYS A 82 1.30 -16.34 19.19
N ASN A 83 1.91 -16.73 18.07
CA ASN A 83 3.29 -16.33 17.73
C ASN A 83 3.45 -14.84 17.48
N PHE A 84 2.34 -14.12 17.28
CA PHE A 84 2.33 -12.68 16.98
C PHE A 84 1.79 -11.81 18.12
N ASP A 85 1.58 -12.40 19.30
CA ASP A 85 1.12 -11.67 20.47
C ASP A 85 2.05 -10.51 20.82
N ASN A 86 1.46 -9.34 21.03
CA ASN A 86 2.11 -8.08 21.45
C ASN A 86 3.19 -7.57 20.50
N LYS A 87 3.05 -7.84 19.20
CA LYS A 87 3.98 -7.40 18.16
C LYS A 87 3.42 -6.27 17.31
N THR A 88 4.33 -5.49 16.73
CA THR A 88 4.02 -4.55 15.66
C THR A 88 4.72 -5.01 14.39
N LEU A 89 3.95 -5.24 13.33
CA LEU A 89 4.44 -5.77 12.07
C LEU A 89 4.24 -4.77 10.93
N ILE A 90 5.23 -4.69 10.04
CA ILE A 90 5.08 -4.05 8.73
C ILE A 90 4.65 -5.13 7.74
N VAL A 91 3.45 -4.98 7.20
CA VAL A 91 2.85 -5.93 6.26
C VAL A 91 2.91 -5.33 4.87
N SER A 92 3.86 -5.78 4.07
CA SER A 92 4.05 -5.30 2.69
C SER A 92 4.49 -6.45 1.78
N GLY A 93 4.40 -6.25 0.47
CA GLY A 93 4.94 -7.19 -0.50
C GLY A 93 6.47 -7.32 -0.40
N PRO A 94 7.05 -8.31 -1.10
CA PRO A 94 8.48 -8.62 -0.98
C PRO A 94 9.38 -7.52 -1.53
N GLN A 95 8.90 -6.76 -2.50
CA GLN A 95 9.67 -5.78 -3.26
C GLN A 95 9.18 -4.35 -3.06
N ASN A 96 10.10 -3.41 -3.17
CA ASN A 96 9.84 -1.99 -3.26
C ASN A 96 9.85 -1.59 -4.74
N TYR A 97 8.86 -0.81 -5.16
CA TYR A 97 8.74 -0.37 -6.56
C TYR A 97 8.88 1.14 -6.65
N LYS A 98 9.64 1.61 -7.64
CA LYS A 98 9.55 3.00 -8.06
C LYS A 98 8.22 3.22 -8.78
N ILE A 99 7.69 4.42 -8.66
CA ILE A 99 6.45 4.76 -9.36
C ILE A 99 6.59 4.61 -10.87
N ILE A 100 7.74 4.99 -11.42
CA ILE A 100 7.98 4.85 -12.86
C ILE A 100 7.84 3.39 -13.31
N ASP A 101 8.42 2.42 -12.58
CA ASP A 101 8.36 0.99 -12.92
C ASP A 101 6.90 0.49 -12.94
N ILE A 102 6.08 0.94 -11.98
CA ILE A 102 4.66 0.62 -11.93
C ILE A 102 3.88 1.20 -13.12
N LEU A 103 4.18 2.44 -13.51
CA LEU A 103 3.53 3.07 -14.66
C LEU A 103 3.92 2.39 -15.98
N GLU A 104 5.17 1.94 -16.10
CA GLU A 104 5.66 1.16 -17.24
C GLU A 104 4.96 -0.19 -17.32
N MET A 105 4.85 -0.94 -16.22
CA MET A 105 4.05 -2.18 -16.18
C MET A 105 2.59 -1.94 -16.59
N ILE A 106 1.95 -0.89 -16.09
CA ILE A 106 0.58 -0.51 -16.50
C ILE A 106 0.53 -0.21 -18.00
N SER A 107 1.54 0.49 -18.53
CA SER A 107 1.65 0.80 -19.96
C SER A 107 1.74 -0.47 -20.82
N GLU A 108 2.61 -1.40 -20.44
CA GLU A 108 2.79 -2.68 -21.13
C GLU A 108 1.50 -3.52 -21.10
N ILE A 109 0.90 -3.72 -19.93
CA ILE A 109 -0.31 -4.52 -19.73
C ILE A 109 -1.51 -3.91 -20.49
N SER A 110 -1.62 -2.59 -20.49
CA SER A 110 -2.76 -1.89 -21.10
C SER A 110 -2.61 -1.66 -22.61
N GLY A 111 -1.38 -1.68 -23.14
CA GLY A 111 -1.01 -1.27 -24.49
C GLY A 111 -0.98 0.25 -24.69
N ILE A 112 -1.15 1.05 -23.64
CA ILE A 112 -1.19 2.51 -23.70
C ILE A 112 0.19 3.08 -23.40
N LYS A 113 0.94 3.44 -24.46
CA LYS A 113 2.34 3.91 -24.36
C LYS A 113 2.51 5.35 -23.86
N LYS A 114 1.44 6.15 -23.81
CA LYS A 114 1.54 7.58 -23.48
C LYS A 114 1.53 7.79 -21.95
N ILE A 115 2.69 7.95 -21.35
CA ILE A 115 2.87 8.32 -19.94
C ILE A 115 3.16 9.83 -19.86
N ARG A 116 2.40 10.54 -19.01
CA ARG A 116 2.55 11.96 -18.76
C ARG A 116 2.74 12.26 -17.28
N PHE A 117 3.82 12.92 -16.94
CA PHE A 117 4.05 13.47 -15.61
C PHE A 117 3.54 14.93 -15.55
N VAL A 118 2.72 15.22 -14.56
CA VAL A 118 2.16 16.57 -14.35
C VAL A 118 2.74 17.13 -13.06
N LYS A 119 3.27 18.34 -13.10
CA LYS A 119 3.68 19.06 -11.89
C LYS A 119 2.45 19.31 -11.03
N LYS A 120 2.49 18.91 -9.78
CA LYS A 120 1.40 19.11 -8.84
C LYS A 120 1.30 20.60 -8.49
N ASN A 121 0.16 21.23 -8.76
CA ASN A 121 -0.16 22.52 -8.14
C ASN A 121 -0.18 22.33 -6.61
N LYS A 122 0.34 23.34 -5.89
CA LYS A 122 0.66 23.32 -4.45
C LYS A 122 -0.56 23.14 -3.51
N ILE A 123 -1.40 22.16 -3.72
CA ILE A 123 -2.43 21.80 -2.72
C ILE A 123 -1.81 20.77 -1.79
N LYS A 124 -1.44 21.20 -0.58
CA LYS A 124 -0.73 20.47 0.49
C LYS A 124 -1.59 19.38 1.17
N LEU A 125 -2.37 18.56 0.47
CA LEU A 125 -3.21 17.59 1.19
C LEU A 125 -2.52 16.27 1.54
N HIS A 126 -1.50 15.84 0.83
CA HIS A 126 -0.67 14.71 1.20
C HIS A 126 0.78 14.98 0.82
N SER A 127 1.67 14.97 1.80
CA SER A 127 3.10 14.95 1.53
C SER A 127 3.44 13.67 0.78
N HIS A 128 3.88 13.78 -0.47
CA HIS A 128 4.42 12.65 -1.21
C HIS A 128 5.81 12.36 -0.64
N TYR A 129 5.88 11.33 0.19
CA TYR A 129 7.16 10.84 0.66
C TYR A 129 7.89 10.18 -0.51
N LEU A 130 9.20 10.40 -0.61
CA LEU A 130 10.05 9.66 -1.56
C LEU A 130 10.03 8.16 -1.25
N ARG A 131 9.77 7.79 0.00
CA ARG A 131 9.65 6.41 0.47
C ARG A 131 8.46 6.28 1.41
N THR A 132 7.83 5.10 1.43
CA THR A 132 6.76 4.81 2.40
C THR A 132 7.32 4.87 3.83
N PRO A 133 6.83 5.76 4.71
CA PRO A 133 7.35 5.87 6.06
C PRO A 133 6.74 4.82 6.98
N TYR A 134 7.51 3.83 7.40
CA TYR A 134 7.10 2.81 8.37
C TYR A 134 7.60 3.09 9.78
N SER A 135 8.72 3.79 9.93
CA SER A 135 9.27 4.13 11.23
C SER A 135 8.63 5.40 11.79
N SER A 136 8.29 5.42 13.06
CA SER A 136 8.22 6.63 13.84
C SER A 136 9.55 6.77 14.56
N GLU A 137 10.19 7.91 14.46
CA GLU A 137 11.44 8.24 15.15
C GLU A 137 11.30 8.20 16.68
N ASN A 138 10.08 8.02 17.19
CA ASN A 138 9.72 8.09 18.62
C ASN A 138 9.15 6.78 19.18
N THR A 139 9.43 5.62 18.63
CA THR A 139 9.04 4.36 19.25
C THR A 139 10.08 3.95 20.28
N ILE A 140 9.71 4.04 21.54
CA ILE A 140 10.43 3.49 22.71
C ILE A 140 10.50 1.94 22.62
N ASP A 141 9.69 1.34 21.77
CA ASP A 141 9.56 -0.10 21.58
C ASP A 141 10.44 -0.62 20.43
N ALA A 142 10.69 -1.91 20.41
CA ALA A 142 11.43 -2.59 19.36
C ALA A 142 10.92 -2.20 17.95
N LEU A 143 11.86 -2.00 17.02
CA LEU A 143 11.53 -1.65 15.63
C LEU A 143 10.54 -2.68 15.06
N PRO A 144 9.52 -2.22 14.31
CA PRO A 144 8.55 -3.13 13.71
C PRO A 144 9.25 -4.06 12.72
N VAL A 145 8.91 -5.35 12.79
CA VAL A 145 9.47 -6.37 11.92
C VAL A 145 8.67 -6.43 10.63
N LYS A 146 9.36 -6.47 9.49
CA LYS A 146 8.71 -6.73 8.21
C LYS A 146 8.26 -8.18 8.14
N TYR A 147 6.99 -8.39 7.85
CA TYR A 147 6.38 -9.70 7.62
C TYR A 147 5.79 -9.76 6.22
N SER A 148 6.23 -10.75 5.46
CA SER A 148 5.69 -11.07 4.13
C SER A 148 5.36 -12.55 4.08
N SER A 149 4.29 -12.91 3.38
CA SER A 149 3.94 -14.30 3.13
C SER A 149 4.92 -14.95 2.14
N ASN A 150 5.08 -16.26 2.24
CA ASN A 150 5.84 -17.05 1.26
C ASN A 150 5.14 -17.11 -0.11
N PHE A 151 3.84 -16.86 -0.13
CA PHE A 151 3.02 -16.81 -1.34
C PHE A 151 2.50 -15.40 -1.54
N ASN A 152 3.04 -14.71 -2.53
CA ASN A 152 2.64 -13.35 -2.86
C ASN A 152 2.08 -13.30 -4.27
N VAL A 153 1.02 -12.52 -4.46
CA VAL A 153 0.53 -12.20 -5.79
C VAL A 153 1.59 -11.35 -6.50
N ASP A 154 2.04 -11.81 -7.66
CA ASP A 154 2.94 -11.05 -8.51
C ASP A 154 2.34 -9.70 -8.90
N MET A 155 3.17 -8.64 -8.94
CA MET A 155 2.70 -7.28 -9.19
C MET A 155 2.06 -7.13 -10.55
N GLY A 156 2.64 -7.72 -11.58
CA GLY A 156 2.10 -7.70 -12.95
C GLY A 156 0.75 -8.43 -13.03
N GLN A 157 0.63 -9.58 -12.40
CA GLN A 157 -0.63 -10.33 -12.33
C GLN A 157 -1.71 -9.55 -11.57
N GLY A 158 -1.37 -8.96 -10.43
CA GLY A 158 -2.30 -8.14 -9.64
C GLY A 158 -2.77 -6.90 -10.39
N LEU A 159 -1.87 -6.21 -11.11
CA LEU A 159 -2.23 -5.09 -11.98
C LEU A 159 -3.11 -5.53 -13.16
N THR A 160 -2.82 -6.66 -13.78
CA THR A 160 -3.63 -7.22 -14.87
C THR A 160 -5.07 -7.46 -14.41
N THR A 161 -5.25 -8.10 -13.26
CA THR A 161 -6.58 -8.36 -12.68
C THR A 161 -7.31 -7.05 -12.37
N LEU A 162 -6.64 -6.07 -11.79
CA LEU A 162 -7.22 -4.77 -11.47
C LEU A 162 -7.62 -4.00 -12.75
N ILE A 163 -6.78 -4.00 -13.78
CA ILE A 163 -7.08 -3.37 -15.07
C ILE A 163 -8.30 -4.03 -15.73
N GLN A 164 -8.39 -5.35 -15.71
CA GLN A 164 -9.52 -6.10 -16.27
C GLN A 164 -10.83 -5.78 -15.53
N GLU A 165 -10.81 -5.73 -14.20
CA GLU A 165 -11.96 -5.34 -13.38
C GLU A 165 -12.44 -3.93 -13.71
N LEU A 166 -11.51 -2.98 -13.78
CA LEU A 166 -11.84 -1.58 -14.04
C LEU A 166 -12.30 -1.34 -15.48
N ARG A 167 -11.79 -2.10 -16.45
CA ARG A 167 -12.30 -2.06 -17.84
C ARG A 167 -13.76 -2.51 -17.98
N LYS A 168 -14.20 -3.42 -17.10
CA LYS A 168 -15.62 -3.84 -17.07
C LYS A 168 -16.52 -2.79 -16.41
N LYS A 169 -15.94 -1.96 -15.55
CA LYS A 169 -16.68 -0.97 -14.76
C LYS A 169 -16.78 0.40 -15.45
N TYR A 170 -15.80 0.76 -16.32
CA TYR A 170 -15.66 2.06 -16.96
C TYR A 170 -15.46 1.96 -18.48
#